data_65b792e1ef654a905e0f50ad5a6e8c08
#
_entry.id   65b792e1ef654a905e0f50ad5a6e8c08
#
_cell.length_a   1.000
_cell.length_b   1.000
_cell.length_c   1.000
_cell.angle_alpha   90.00
_cell.angle_beta   90.00
_cell.angle_gamma   90.00
#
_symmetry.space_group_name_H-M   'P 1'
#
loop_
_entity.id
_entity.type
_entity.pdbx_description
1 polymer ?
#
loop_
_entity_poly.entity_id
_entity_poly.type
_entity_poly.pdbx_seq_one_letter_code
_entity_poly.pdbx_strand_id
1 'polypeptide(L)'
;MRTKNRPIEVLAPAGSMECLKAAILNGADAVYLGGEMFGARAYAGNFNKEELLEAIDYVHLYGKKLFLTVNTLMKEEELPLLPGFLKPFYEQGLDAVIVQDLGAVSVIRKHFPKLEIHASTQMTITGVHGARIAKKMGAKRVVPARELSLEEIQEIKDDTGLDMECFVHGALCYCYSGQCFMSSMLGGRSGNRGRCAGTCRLPFYLDGTKNTKNAYPLSLKDLCTIEHLPEILDHGVDSLKIEGRMKGPRYVGEVTRIYRKYVDLYLSKKPYKVESEDLKILMEVFNRGGFTGGYYKEYHGKDMMSMKRPDHQGLYVGKISKLMKGKISFTAQEDIHKGDALQIRINSEEKVELTSPCEFKAGSKVVLNGQKMKKLHEGMEIKRTLNHPMIERIDEGLKQKKKENLKGKIIIQKDQCAKLILKDGEDYVEVIGPVIEEAQKNGAMPADIEKLLKKTGQTHYTFEELLSLIHISEPTRRVVI
;
A
#
# COMPACT_ATOMS: atom_id res chain seq x y z
N MET A 1 26.48 -11.24 -3.30
CA MET A 1 25.72 -12.20 -2.46
C MET A 1 25.10 -11.48 -1.28
N ARG A 2 23.80 -11.56 -1.14
CA ARG A 2 23.06 -10.93 -0.02
C ARG A 2 23.60 -11.46 1.32
N THR A 3 23.99 -10.57 2.23
CA THR A 3 24.32 -10.97 3.61
C THR A 3 23.07 -11.54 4.25
N LYS A 4 23.15 -12.77 4.76
CA LYS A 4 22.05 -13.67 5.18
C LYS A 4 21.03 -13.11 6.21
N ASN A 5 21.21 -11.88 6.73
CA ASN A 5 20.46 -11.37 7.90
C ASN A 5 19.63 -10.10 7.67
N ARG A 6 19.48 -9.59 6.44
CA ARG A 6 18.58 -8.46 6.22
C ARG A 6 17.20 -8.94 5.77
N PRO A 7 16.13 -8.58 6.48
CA PRO A 7 14.76 -8.88 6.05
C PRO A 7 14.46 -8.20 4.73
N ILE A 8 13.69 -8.87 3.87
CA ILE A 8 13.13 -8.29 2.66
C ILE A 8 11.88 -7.53 3.07
N GLU A 9 11.82 -6.26 2.71
CA GLU A 9 10.69 -5.38 3.02
C GLU A 9 9.66 -5.38 1.89
N VAL A 10 8.41 -5.64 2.20
CA VAL A 10 7.27 -5.37 1.31
C VAL A 10 6.70 -4.01 1.68
N LEU A 11 6.89 -3.03 0.80
CA LEU A 11 6.46 -1.65 0.98
C LEU A 11 5.17 -1.38 0.23
N ALA A 12 4.07 -1.22 0.97
CA ALA A 12 2.74 -1.02 0.41
C ALA A 12 2.31 0.46 0.38
N PRO A 13 1.48 0.86 -0.61
CA PRO A 13 0.93 2.20 -0.68
C PRO A 13 -0.28 2.37 0.24
N ALA A 14 -0.49 3.57 0.81
CA ALA A 14 -1.76 3.93 1.42
C ALA A 14 -2.24 5.31 0.95
N GLY A 15 -3.47 5.37 0.46
CA GLY A 15 -4.18 6.60 0.12
C GLY A 15 -5.30 6.93 1.12
N SER A 16 -5.54 6.05 2.10
CA SER A 16 -6.50 6.23 3.19
C SER A 16 -6.13 5.31 4.36
N MET A 17 -6.71 5.54 5.54
CA MET A 17 -6.54 4.68 6.71
C MET A 17 -7.00 3.23 6.43
N GLU A 18 -8.05 3.03 5.64
CA GLU A 18 -8.50 1.69 5.22
C GLU A 18 -7.45 0.97 4.37
N CYS A 19 -6.81 1.68 3.44
CA CYS A 19 -5.70 1.14 2.64
C CYS A 19 -4.50 0.78 3.51
N LEU A 20 -4.16 1.61 4.50
CA LEU A 20 -3.10 1.35 5.46
C LEU A 20 -3.40 0.07 6.26
N LYS A 21 -4.60 -0.03 6.81
CA LYS A 21 -5.05 -1.23 7.54
C LYS A 21 -5.01 -2.48 6.66
N ALA A 22 -5.50 -2.38 5.42
CA ALA A 22 -5.44 -3.48 4.46
C ALA A 22 -3.99 -3.92 4.17
N ALA A 23 -3.05 -2.98 4.01
CA ALA A 23 -1.63 -3.28 3.81
C ALA A 23 -1.03 -4.06 4.99
N ILE A 24 -1.18 -3.51 6.20
CA ILE A 24 -0.60 -4.08 7.43
C ILE A 24 -1.15 -5.48 7.70
N LEU A 25 -2.47 -5.65 7.64
CA LEU A 25 -3.15 -6.94 7.90
C LEU A 25 -2.82 -8.02 6.85
N ASN A 26 -2.36 -7.61 5.67
CA ASN A 26 -1.95 -8.52 4.59
C ASN A 26 -0.42 -8.65 4.44
N GLY A 27 0.35 -8.26 5.45
CA GLY A 27 1.76 -8.60 5.57
C GLY A 27 2.74 -7.57 5.00
N ALA A 28 2.35 -6.29 4.87
CA ALA A 28 3.30 -5.23 4.62
C ALA A 28 4.28 -5.08 5.80
N ASP A 29 5.55 -4.84 5.49
CA ASP A 29 6.58 -4.52 6.49
C ASP A 29 6.71 -3.02 6.70
N ALA A 30 6.34 -2.25 5.67
CA ALA A 30 6.27 -0.80 5.73
C ALA A 30 5.13 -0.28 4.84
N VAL A 31 4.63 0.90 5.17
CA VAL A 31 3.61 1.61 4.38
C VAL A 31 4.13 3.00 4.02
N TYR A 32 3.90 3.42 2.77
CA TYR A 32 4.18 4.80 2.38
C TYR A 32 2.90 5.55 2.02
N LEU A 33 2.81 6.79 2.46
CA LEU A 33 1.65 7.65 2.27
C LEU A 33 2.04 9.11 2.09
N GLY A 34 1.08 9.99 1.85
CA GLY A 34 1.28 11.43 1.69
C GLY A 34 0.42 12.22 2.64
N GLY A 35 1.00 13.28 3.18
CA GLY A 35 0.26 14.33 3.88
C GLY A 35 -0.32 15.36 2.92
N GLU A 36 -0.99 16.36 3.47
CA GLU A 36 -1.64 17.46 2.72
C GLU A 36 -0.66 18.30 1.90
N MET A 37 0.62 18.33 2.31
CA MET A 37 1.67 19.12 1.67
C MET A 37 2.79 18.23 1.12
N PHE A 38 3.53 18.75 0.12
CA PHE A 38 4.79 18.21 -0.40
C PHE A 38 4.73 16.82 -1.04
N GLY A 39 3.56 16.22 -1.21
CA GLY A 39 3.39 14.90 -1.80
C GLY A 39 3.15 14.89 -3.32
N ALA A 40 3.74 13.93 -4.05
CA ALA A 40 3.62 13.79 -5.51
C ALA A 40 2.24 13.32 -6.01
N ARG A 41 1.22 13.29 -5.18
CA ARG A 41 -0.16 12.90 -5.52
C ARG A 41 -1.15 13.89 -4.90
N ALA A 42 -1.12 15.16 -5.36
CA ALA A 42 -1.95 16.23 -4.82
C ALA A 42 -3.47 15.96 -4.88
N TYR A 43 -3.90 15.06 -5.77
CA TYR A 43 -5.31 14.67 -5.97
C TYR A 43 -5.65 13.29 -5.40
N ALA A 44 -4.74 12.63 -4.69
CA ALA A 44 -5.05 11.43 -3.92
C ALA A 44 -5.72 11.81 -2.60
N GLY A 45 -6.37 10.86 -1.94
CA GLY A 45 -6.64 10.99 -0.50
C GLY A 45 -5.30 11.18 0.22
N ASN A 46 -5.07 12.35 0.77
CA ASN A 46 -3.89 12.64 1.58
C ASN A 46 -4.33 12.75 3.03
N PHE A 47 -3.47 12.29 3.92
CA PHE A 47 -3.74 12.29 5.36
C PHE A 47 -3.59 13.71 5.93
N ASN A 48 -4.56 14.16 6.70
CA ASN A 48 -4.39 15.34 7.52
C ASN A 48 -3.46 15.06 8.70
N LYS A 49 -3.21 16.05 9.54
CA LYS A 49 -2.25 15.92 10.65
C LYS A 49 -2.66 14.83 11.65
N GLU A 50 -3.91 14.83 12.05
CA GLU A 50 -4.48 13.91 13.04
C GLU A 50 -4.48 12.47 12.51
N GLU A 51 -4.89 12.28 11.26
CA GLU A 51 -4.85 10.97 10.58
C GLU A 51 -3.42 10.45 10.42
N LEU A 52 -2.43 11.33 10.17
CA LEU A 52 -1.02 10.93 10.09
C LEU A 52 -0.48 10.46 11.43
N LEU A 53 -0.81 11.13 12.52
CA LEU A 53 -0.42 10.72 13.87
C LEU A 53 -1.04 9.36 14.22
N GLU A 54 -2.35 9.20 13.95
CA GLU A 54 -3.04 7.90 14.12
C GLU A 54 -2.40 6.80 13.25
N ALA A 55 -2.00 7.13 12.03
CA ALA A 55 -1.37 6.19 11.11
C ALA A 55 -0.01 5.70 11.62
N ILE A 56 0.82 6.60 12.20
CA ILE A 56 2.11 6.25 12.80
C ILE A 56 1.88 5.29 13.97
N ASP A 57 0.98 5.63 14.88
CA ASP A 57 0.67 4.79 16.05
C ASP A 57 0.14 3.42 15.64
N TYR A 58 -0.77 3.40 14.66
CA TYR A 58 -1.34 2.14 14.16
C TYR A 58 -0.27 1.23 13.54
N VAL A 59 0.61 1.79 12.72
CA VAL A 59 1.68 1.01 12.06
C VAL A 59 2.68 0.47 13.08
N HIS A 60 3.07 1.30 14.05
CA HIS A 60 3.98 0.91 15.11
C HIS A 60 3.39 -0.13 16.06
N LEU A 61 2.08 -0.09 16.32
CA LEU A 61 1.38 -1.13 17.08
C LEU A 61 1.58 -2.55 16.48
N TYR A 62 1.75 -2.62 15.16
CA TYR A 62 2.04 -3.89 14.46
C TYR A 62 3.55 -4.15 14.27
N GLY A 63 4.43 -3.34 14.88
CA GLY A 63 5.88 -3.42 14.70
C GLY A 63 6.33 -3.16 13.26
N LYS A 64 5.58 -2.33 12.52
CA LYS A 64 5.84 -1.98 11.11
C LYS A 64 6.30 -0.54 10.99
N LYS A 65 6.69 -0.10 9.77
CA LYS A 65 7.25 1.22 9.51
C LYS A 65 6.33 2.08 8.66
N LEU A 66 6.38 3.38 8.87
CA LEU A 66 5.67 4.37 8.06
C LEU A 66 6.64 5.36 7.41
N PHE A 67 6.51 5.52 6.08
CA PHE A 67 7.32 6.46 5.29
C PHE A 67 6.43 7.57 4.72
N LEU A 68 6.76 8.81 5.03
CA LEU A 68 6.02 9.97 4.54
C LEU A 68 6.64 10.49 3.24
N THR A 69 5.80 10.70 2.20
CA THR A 69 6.28 11.27 0.94
C THR A 69 6.41 12.79 1.02
N VAL A 70 7.63 13.28 0.80
CA VAL A 70 8.01 14.70 0.63
C VAL A 70 8.69 14.82 -0.74
N ASN A 71 8.05 14.27 -1.76
CA ASN A 71 8.68 13.94 -3.04
C ASN A 71 8.20 14.81 -4.21
N THR A 72 8.03 16.09 -3.94
CA THR A 72 7.83 17.14 -4.95
C THR A 72 9.04 18.08 -5.00
N LEU A 73 9.26 18.73 -6.14
CA LEU A 73 10.13 19.89 -6.19
C LEU A 73 9.49 21.01 -5.37
N MET A 74 10.30 21.77 -4.65
CA MET A 74 9.86 22.87 -3.79
C MET A 74 10.27 24.22 -4.37
N LYS A 75 9.47 25.23 -4.08
CA LYS A 75 9.83 26.64 -4.30
C LYS A 75 10.55 27.17 -3.04
N GLU A 76 11.34 28.24 -3.20
CA GLU A 76 12.05 28.86 -2.09
C GLU A 76 11.12 29.25 -0.93
N GLU A 77 9.91 29.72 -1.22
CA GLU A 77 8.91 30.09 -0.23
C GLU A 77 8.30 28.90 0.54
N GLU A 78 8.42 27.69 0.01
CA GLU A 78 7.89 26.45 0.61
C GLU A 78 8.88 25.78 1.58
N LEU A 79 10.19 25.93 1.32
CA LEU A 79 11.24 25.31 2.14
C LEU A 79 11.17 25.69 3.63
N PRO A 80 10.91 26.97 4.01
CA PRO A 80 10.77 27.34 5.41
C PRO A 80 9.57 26.70 6.14
N LEU A 81 8.56 26.22 5.42
CA LEU A 81 7.39 25.57 5.99
C LEU A 81 7.64 24.10 6.36
N LEU A 82 8.64 23.49 5.74
CA LEU A 82 8.92 22.06 5.86
C LEU A 82 9.24 21.62 7.31
N PRO A 83 10.05 22.34 8.10
CA PRO A 83 10.31 21.96 9.49
C PRO A 83 9.06 21.94 10.36
N GLY A 84 8.20 22.96 10.24
CA GLY A 84 6.94 23.03 10.97
C GLY A 84 5.97 21.90 10.60
N PHE A 85 5.94 21.53 9.32
CA PHE A 85 5.13 20.41 8.83
C PHE A 85 5.61 19.06 9.37
N LEU A 86 6.93 18.80 9.37
CA LEU A 86 7.50 17.50 9.76
C LEU A 86 7.60 17.29 11.27
N LYS A 87 7.74 18.37 12.05
CA LYS A 87 8.02 18.29 13.48
C LYS A 87 7.06 17.37 14.24
N PRO A 88 5.71 17.51 14.15
CA PRO A 88 4.81 16.65 14.93
C PRO A 88 4.95 15.17 14.58
N PHE A 89 5.21 14.84 13.33
CA PHE A 89 5.36 13.45 12.89
C PHE A 89 6.70 12.86 13.31
N TYR A 90 7.76 13.67 13.28
CA TYR A 90 9.07 13.27 13.80
C TYR A 90 9.03 13.00 15.32
N GLU A 91 8.34 13.85 16.06
CA GLU A 91 8.13 13.67 17.51
C GLU A 91 7.28 12.43 17.83
N GLN A 92 6.35 12.06 16.94
CA GLN A 92 5.54 10.82 17.02
C GLN A 92 6.33 9.56 16.61
N GLY A 93 7.55 9.71 16.08
CA GLY A 93 8.39 8.57 15.70
C GLY A 93 8.34 8.19 14.23
N LEU A 94 8.01 9.12 13.32
CA LEU A 94 8.05 8.87 11.86
C LEU A 94 9.39 8.22 11.46
N ASP A 95 9.34 7.06 10.80
CA ASP A 95 10.53 6.26 10.49
C ASP A 95 11.38 6.88 9.37
N ALA A 96 10.78 7.33 8.28
CA ALA A 96 11.53 7.92 7.16
C ALA A 96 10.68 8.87 6.32
N VAL A 97 11.38 9.68 5.53
CA VAL A 97 10.80 10.52 4.47
C VAL A 97 11.34 10.14 3.10
N ILE A 98 10.46 10.09 2.10
CA ILE A 98 10.83 9.86 0.69
C ILE A 98 10.92 11.23 0.01
N VAL A 99 12.12 11.66 -0.39
CA VAL A 99 12.39 13.05 -0.78
C VAL A 99 12.90 13.14 -2.22
N GLN A 100 12.46 14.17 -2.96
CA GLN A 100 12.95 14.49 -4.31
C GLN A 100 13.87 15.71 -4.31
N ASP A 101 13.48 16.77 -3.62
CA ASP A 101 14.11 18.08 -3.68
C ASP A 101 15.39 18.14 -2.83
N LEU A 102 16.49 18.64 -3.41
CA LEU A 102 17.78 18.70 -2.74
C LEU A 102 17.80 19.75 -1.59
N GLY A 103 17.08 20.85 -1.77
CA GLY A 103 16.89 21.85 -0.71
C GLY A 103 16.14 21.25 0.47
N ALA A 104 15.07 20.47 0.20
CA ALA A 104 14.34 19.74 1.22
C ALA A 104 15.26 18.75 1.98
N VAL A 105 16.13 18.00 1.27
CA VAL A 105 17.11 17.12 1.92
C VAL A 105 17.99 17.91 2.89
N SER A 106 18.50 19.07 2.46
CA SER A 106 19.36 19.93 3.30
C SER A 106 18.61 20.42 4.55
N VAL A 107 17.38 20.89 4.38
CA VAL A 107 16.54 21.38 5.49
C VAL A 107 16.22 20.24 6.47
N ILE A 108 15.85 19.05 5.98
CA ILE A 108 15.54 17.88 6.83
C ILE A 108 16.79 17.47 7.63
N ARG A 109 17.96 17.39 7.00
CA ARG A 109 19.21 17.04 7.70
C ARG A 109 19.57 18.02 8.82
N LYS A 110 19.33 19.30 8.58
CA LYS A 110 19.61 20.36 9.56
C LYS A 110 18.68 20.26 10.78
N HIS A 111 17.38 20.03 10.56
CA HIS A 111 16.37 20.10 11.62
C HIS A 111 16.06 18.74 12.26
N PHE A 112 16.21 17.63 11.51
CA PHE A 112 15.85 16.27 11.93
C PHE A 112 16.98 15.28 11.59
N PRO A 113 18.15 15.40 12.25
CA PRO A 113 19.35 14.63 11.87
C PRO A 113 19.21 13.12 12.02
N LYS A 114 18.26 12.65 12.83
CA LYS A 114 17.98 11.21 13.01
C LYS A 114 16.92 10.65 12.06
N LEU A 115 16.14 11.52 11.39
CA LEU A 115 15.10 11.07 10.45
C LEU A 115 15.75 10.45 9.21
N GLU A 116 15.36 9.24 8.86
CA GLU A 116 15.87 8.59 7.66
C GLU A 116 15.36 9.26 6.37
N ILE A 117 16.26 9.42 5.40
CA ILE A 117 15.94 9.96 4.08
C ILE A 117 16.09 8.87 3.05
N HIS A 118 14.99 8.62 2.31
CA HIS A 118 14.96 7.77 1.13
C HIS A 118 14.93 8.65 -0.12
N ALA A 119 15.95 8.52 -0.99
CA ALA A 119 16.01 9.25 -2.23
C ALA A 119 14.92 8.75 -3.19
N SER A 120 13.97 9.61 -3.52
CA SER A 120 12.81 9.27 -4.36
C SER A 120 13.23 8.87 -5.78
N THR A 121 12.46 7.99 -6.43
CA THR A 121 12.61 7.74 -7.88
C THR A 121 12.48 9.01 -8.72
N GLN A 122 11.82 10.05 -8.19
CA GLN A 122 11.72 11.35 -8.86
C GLN A 122 13.04 12.16 -8.84
N MET A 123 14.05 11.78 -8.04
CA MET A 123 15.41 12.31 -8.12
C MET A 123 16.13 11.86 -9.39
N THR A 124 15.57 10.91 -10.13
CA THR A 124 16.13 10.38 -11.40
C THR A 124 17.55 9.81 -11.20
N ILE A 125 17.72 8.98 -10.18
CA ILE A 125 19.02 8.31 -9.97
C ILE A 125 19.09 7.13 -10.93
N THR A 126 19.96 7.28 -11.93
CA THR A 126 20.13 6.34 -13.05
C THR A 126 21.51 5.67 -13.07
N GLY A 127 22.28 5.77 -12.00
CA GLY A 127 23.57 5.11 -11.89
C GLY A 127 24.33 5.48 -10.64
N VAL A 128 25.52 4.90 -10.50
CA VAL A 128 26.40 4.97 -9.32
C VAL A 128 26.70 6.40 -8.89
N HIS A 129 26.99 7.30 -9.85
CA HIS A 129 27.38 8.68 -9.52
C HIS A 129 26.26 9.46 -8.81
N GLY A 130 25.02 9.34 -9.30
CA GLY A 130 23.84 9.95 -8.65
C GLY A 130 23.60 9.36 -7.27
N ALA A 131 23.73 8.05 -7.12
CA ALA A 131 23.60 7.36 -5.85
C ALA A 131 24.66 7.76 -4.81
N ARG A 132 25.92 7.93 -5.26
CA ARG A 132 27.01 8.48 -4.40
C ARG A 132 26.70 9.89 -3.87
N ILE A 133 26.11 10.74 -4.71
CA ILE A 133 25.69 12.09 -4.31
C ILE A 133 24.57 11.98 -3.26
N ALA A 134 23.54 11.18 -3.53
CA ALA A 134 22.45 10.96 -2.57
C ALA A 134 22.99 10.44 -1.22
N LYS A 135 23.94 9.50 -1.23
CA LYS A 135 24.62 9.00 -0.02
C LYS A 135 25.36 10.13 0.74
N LYS A 136 26.14 10.94 0.01
CA LYS A 136 26.85 12.11 0.61
C LYS A 136 25.88 13.09 1.25
N MET A 137 24.70 13.28 0.67
CA MET A 137 23.64 14.12 1.22
C MET A 137 22.90 13.46 2.40
N GLY A 138 23.24 12.20 2.73
CA GLY A 138 22.71 11.49 3.89
C GLY A 138 21.52 10.60 3.61
N ALA A 139 21.22 10.27 2.36
CA ALA A 139 20.24 9.24 2.06
C ALA A 139 20.71 7.87 2.60
N LYS A 140 19.79 7.11 3.17
CA LYS A 140 19.99 5.73 3.63
C LYS A 140 19.57 4.73 2.58
N ARG A 141 18.59 5.11 1.75
CA ARG A 141 17.97 4.28 0.72
C ARG A 141 17.83 5.06 -0.58
N VAL A 142 17.94 4.36 -1.69
CA VAL A 142 17.67 4.89 -3.03
C VAL A 142 16.51 4.12 -3.64
N VAL A 143 15.55 4.87 -4.20
CA VAL A 143 14.55 4.36 -5.13
C VAL A 143 15.04 4.74 -6.53
N PRO A 144 15.72 3.86 -7.25
CA PRO A 144 16.31 4.20 -8.55
C PRO A 144 15.23 4.52 -9.59
N ALA A 145 15.62 5.12 -10.68
CA ALA A 145 14.76 5.27 -11.84
C ALA A 145 14.27 3.89 -12.30
N ARG A 146 13.01 3.80 -12.76
CA ARG A 146 12.38 2.51 -13.14
C ARG A 146 12.92 1.92 -14.43
N GLU A 147 13.72 2.68 -15.10
CA GLU A 147 14.33 2.38 -16.41
C GLU A 147 15.64 1.60 -16.29
N LEU A 148 16.14 1.35 -15.06
CA LEU A 148 17.37 0.61 -14.84
C LEU A 148 17.14 -0.90 -14.95
N SER A 149 18.17 -1.59 -15.46
CA SER A 149 18.28 -3.04 -15.43
C SER A 149 18.67 -3.55 -14.03
N LEU A 150 18.55 -4.86 -13.81
CA LEU A 150 18.95 -5.47 -12.53
C LEU A 150 20.46 -5.35 -12.29
N GLU A 151 21.27 -5.43 -13.34
CA GLU A 151 22.72 -5.28 -13.28
C GLU A 151 23.12 -3.87 -12.84
N GLU A 152 22.49 -2.82 -13.40
CA GLU A 152 22.73 -1.42 -13.01
C GLU A 152 22.30 -1.17 -11.55
N ILE A 153 21.21 -1.78 -11.09
CA ILE A 153 20.74 -1.71 -9.69
C ILE A 153 21.77 -2.36 -8.78
N GLN A 154 22.28 -3.54 -9.14
CA GLN A 154 23.31 -4.23 -8.39
C GLN A 154 24.60 -3.44 -8.31
N GLU A 155 25.04 -2.83 -9.42
CA GLU A 155 26.22 -1.97 -9.46
C GLU A 155 26.10 -0.80 -8.47
N ILE A 156 24.94 -0.14 -8.41
CA ILE A 156 24.67 0.92 -7.42
C ILE A 156 24.75 0.36 -6.00
N LYS A 157 24.16 -0.80 -5.75
CA LYS A 157 24.17 -1.46 -4.44
C LYS A 157 25.59 -1.77 -3.98
N ASP A 158 26.37 -2.41 -4.85
CA ASP A 158 27.73 -2.88 -4.54
C ASP A 158 28.70 -1.72 -4.30
N ASP A 159 28.56 -0.64 -5.07
CA ASP A 159 29.40 0.53 -4.94
C ASP A 159 29.06 1.39 -3.70
N THR A 160 27.77 1.59 -3.46
CA THR A 160 27.35 2.55 -2.42
C THR A 160 27.00 1.90 -1.10
N GLY A 161 26.58 0.63 -1.07
CA GLY A 161 26.05 -0.05 0.10
C GLY A 161 24.70 0.51 0.59
N LEU A 162 24.06 1.40 -0.18
CA LEU A 162 22.72 1.92 0.14
C LEU A 162 21.66 0.83 0.06
N ASP A 163 20.58 1.01 0.80
CA ASP A 163 19.41 0.15 0.61
C ASP A 163 18.75 0.47 -0.74
N MET A 164 18.42 -0.58 -1.48
CA MET A 164 17.76 -0.49 -2.79
C MET A 164 16.27 -0.78 -2.66
N GLU A 165 15.44 0.19 -3.06
CA GLU A 165 13.97 0.07 -3.08
C GLU A 165 13.49 0.12 -4.53
N CYS A 166 12.90 -0.98 -5.01
CA CYS A 166 12.49 -1.09 -6.40
C CYS A 166 10.99 -1.31 -6.54
N PHE A 167 10.37 -0.69 -7.56
CA PHE A 167 8.98 -0.94 -7.88
C PHE A 167 8.80 -2.35 -8.44
N VAL A 168 7.85 -3.10 -7.92
CA VAL A 168 7.59 -4.48 -8.34
C VAL A 168 6.19 -4.70 -8.90
N HIS A 169 5.24 -3.79 -8.60
CA HIS A 169 3.86 -3.90 -9.07
C HIS A 169 3.22 -2.54 -9.29
N GLY A 170 2.31 -2.45 -10.27
CA GLY A 170 1.42 -1.33 -10.50
C GLY A 170 1.81 -0.43 -11.68
N ALA A 171 1.32 0.80 -11.70
CA ALA A 171 1.41 1.68 -12.86
C ALA A 171 2.84 2.08 -13.20
N LEU A 172 3.20 2.00 -14.49
CA LEU A 172 4.42 2.57 -15.07
C LEU A 172 4.16 3.95 -15.66
N CYS A 173 5.19 4.79 -15.67
CA CYS A 173 5.23 6.04 -16.41
C CYS A 173 5.83 5.83 -17.80
N TYR A 174 5.31 6.54 -18.81
CA TYR A 174 5.86 6.51 -20.17
C TYR A 174 7.22 7.23 -20.27
N CYS A 175 7.32 8.36 -19.55
CA CYS A 175 8.53 9.16 -19.51
C CYS A 175 9.49 8.64 -18.43
N TYR A 176 10.77 8.94 -18.57
CA TYR A 176 11.77 8.72 -17.54
C TYR A 176 11.30 9.20 -16.18
N SER A 177 11.61 8.44 -15.15
CA SER A 177 11.23 8.72 -13.77
C SER A 177 11.67 10.13 -13.35
N GLY A 178 10.73 10.97 -12.89
CA GLY A 178 11.01 12.34 -12.45
C GLY A 178 11.22 13.37 -13.58
N GLN A 179 11.22 13.00 -14.86
CA GLN A 179 11.57 13.89 -15.99
C GLN A 179 10.38 14.21 -16.91
N CYS A 180 9.14 13.96 -16.47
CA CYS A 180 7.97 14.22 -17.30
C CYS A 180 7.51 15.68 -17.23
N PHE A 181 7.63 16.41 -18.33
CA PHE A 181 7.12 17.78 -18.49
C PHE A 181 5.82 17.87 -19.30
N MET A 182 5.33 16.76 -19.87
CA MET A 182 4.19 16.76 -20.79
C MET A 182 2.95 17.43 -20.19
N SER A 183 2.60 17.08 -18.96
CA SER A 183 1.44 17.65 -18.26
C SER A 183 1.60 19.14 -17.93
N SER A 184 2.85 19.61 -17.71
CA SER A 184 3.16 21.02 -17.49
C SER A 184 3.04 21.82 -18.79
N MET A 185 3.58 21.30 -19.88
CA MET A 185 3.60 22.00 -21.18
C MET A 185 2.20 22.10 -21.81
N LEU A 186 1.39 21.04 -21.70
CA LEU A 186 0.07 21.02 -22.31
C LEU A 186 -1.04 21.66 -21.46
N GLY A 187 -0.89 21.71 -20.14
CA GLY A 187 -1.98 22.16 -19.25
C GLY A 187 -1.56 22.87 -17.98
N GLY A 188 -0.28 23.30 -17.86
CA GLY A 188 0.22 24.02 -16.69
C GLY A 188 0.25 23.19 -15.38
N ARG A 189 0.07 21.86 -15.48
CA ARG A 189 -0.03 20.94 -14.33
C ARG A 189 1.27 20.13 -14.18
N SER A 190 2.17 20.55 -13.30
CA SER A 190 3.46 19.87 -13.11
C SER A 190 3.30 18.50 -12.45
N GLY A 191 3.75 17.44 -13.15
CA GLY A 191 3.87 16.09 -12.57
C GLY A 191 4.88 16.02 -11.43
N ASN A 192 5.96 16.80 -11.50
CA ASN A 192 6.99 16.87 -10.47
C ASN A 192 6.57 17.67 -9.23
N ARG A 193 5.38 18.27 -9.27
CA ARG A 193 4.71 18.93 -8.16
C ARG A 193 3.37 18.29 -7.79
N GLY A 194 3.24 16.99 -8.07
CA GLY A 194 2.10 16.18 -7.69
C GLY A 194 0.82 16.38 -8.51
N ARG A 195 0.85 17.18 -9.59
CA ARG A 195 -0.34 17.58 -10.37
C ARG A 195 -0.43 16.95 -11.75
N CYS A 196 0.18 15.77 -11.95
CA CYS A 196 0.13 15.06 -13.23
C CYS A 196 -1.33 14.86 -13.70
N ALA A 197 -1.62 15.26 -14.95
CA ALA A 197 -2.92 15.08 -15.58
C ALA A 197 -3.10 13.70 -16.22
N GLY A 198 -2.07 12.83 -16.17
CA GLY A 198 -2.11 11.52 -16.83
C GLY A 198 -2.18 11.61 -18.35
N THR A 199 -1.53 12.62 -18.96
CA THR A 199 -1.59 12.87 -20.41
C THR A 199 -1.22 11.67 -21.25
N CYS A 200 -0.25 10.83 -20.81
CA CYS A 200 0.10 9.58 -21.48
C CYS A 200 -1.04 8.53 -21.47
N ARG A 201 -2.13 8.78 -20.75
CA ARG A 201 -3.31 7.91 -20.66
C ARG A 201 -4.53 8.47 -21.42
N LEU A 202 -4.33 9.57 -22.16
CA LEU A 202 -5.35 10.16 -23.02
C LEU A 202 -5.27 9.59 -24.43
N PRO A 203 -6.36 9.68 -25.21
CA PRO A 203 -6.33 9.30 -26.61
C PRO A 203 -5.52 10.33 -27.43
N PHE A 204 -4.75 9.83 -28.41
CA PHE A 204 -4.00 10.65 -29.35
C PHE A 204 -4.47 10.39 -30.77
N TYR A 205 -4.47 11.44 -31.58
CA TYR A 205 -4.73 11.39 -33.00
C TYR A 205 -3.42 11.66 -33.73
N LEU A 206 -3.07 10.78 -34.66
CA LEU A 206 -1.94 11.00 -35.56
C LEU A 206 -2.45 11.65 -36.83
N ASP A 207 -1.83 12.76 -37.25
CA ASP A 207 -2.21 13.53 -38.45
C ASP A 207 -3.71 13.88 -38.52
N GLY A 208 -4.31 14.17 -37.37
CA GLY A 208 -5.74 14.48 -37.27
C GLY A 208 -6.67 13.28 -37.45
N THR A 209 -6.13 12.08 -37.69
CA THR A 209 -6.92 10.86 -37.90
C THR A 209 -7.13 10.11 -36.60
N LYS A 210 -8.39 9.83 -36.25
CA LYS A 210 -8.75 9.04 -35.09
C LYS A 210 -8.42 7.56 -35.31
N ASN A 211 -7.38 7.07 -34.65
CA ASN A 211 -7.12 5.64 -34.62
C ASN A 211 -7.98 4.96 -33.57
N THR A 212 -9.13 4.41 -33.97
CA THR A 212 -10.09 3.78 -33.05
C THR A 212 -9.60 2.45 -32.46
N LYS A 213 -8.62 1.78 -33.09
CA LYS A 213 -8.05 0.52 -32.60
C LYS A 213 -6.97 0.72 -31.54
N ASN A 214 -6.15 1.75 -31.70
CA ASN A 214 -4.98 2.04 -30.85
C ASN A 214 -5.01 3.51 -30.43
N ALA A 215 -6.09 3.93 -29.80
CA ALA A 215 -6.31 5.33 -29.45
C ALA A 215 -5.35 5.84 -28.35
N TYR A 216 -4.71 4.95 -27.59
CA TYR A 216 -3.87 5.29 -26.44
C TYR A 216 -2.40 4.86 -26.64
N PRO A 217 -1.69 5.40 -27.63
CA PRO A 217 -0.35 4.92 -28.02
C PRO A 217 0.72 5.12 -26.93
N LEU A 218 0.52 5.98 -25.95
CA LEU A 218 1.45 6.23 -24.85
C LEU A 218 1.06 5.51 -23.56
N SER A 219 -0.04 4.73 -23.56
CA SER A 219 -0.48 4.02 -22.36
C SER A 219 0.30 2.72 -22.17
N LEU A 220 0.98 2.57 -21.02
CA LEU A 220 1.68 1.35 -20.64
C LEU A 220 0.77 0.37 -19.92
N LYS A 221 1.08 -0.92 -19.99
CA LYS A 221 0.60 -1.97 -19.09
C LYS A 221 1.08 -1.70 -17.67
N ASP A 222 0.51 -2.40 -16.71
CA ASP A 222 1.00 -2.35 -15.33
C ASP A 222 2.21 -3.28 -15.16
N LEU A 223 3.14 -2.86 -14.29
CA LEU A 223 4.26 -3.69 -13.86
C LEU A 223 3.75 -4.86 -13.01
N CYS A 224 4.26 -6.05 -13.25
CA CYS A 224 4.15 -7.19 -12.36
C CYS A 224 5.38 -8.06 -12.50
N THR A 225 6.18 -8.12 -11.45
CA THR A 225 7.48 -8.83 -11.46
C THR A 225 7.46 -10.09 -10.62
N ILE A 226 6.27 -10.58 -10.24
CA ILE A 226 6.14 -11.68 -9.30
C ILE A 226 6.87 -12.95 -9.76
N GLU A 227 6.89 -13.24 -11.07
CA GLU A 227 7.58 -14.39 -11.65
C GLU A 227 9.11 -14.23 -11.66
N HIS A 228 9.60 -12.99 -11.58
CA HIS A 228 11.02 -12.62 -11.59
C HIS A 228 11.54 -12.19 -10.22
N LEU A 229 10.72 -12.35 -9.17
CA LEU A 229 11.05 -11.89 -7.83
C LEU A 229 12.38 -12.46 -7.28
N PRO A 230 12.72 -13.77 -7.47
CA PRO A 230 14.02 -14.28 -7.05
C PRO A 230 15.19 -13.53 -7.65
N GLU A 231 15.16 -13.25 -8.95
CA GLU A 231 16.23 -12.53 -9.64
C GLU A 231 16.39 -11.09 -9.10
N ILE A 232 15.28 -10.39 -8.89
CA ILE A 232 15.28 -9.04 -8.30
C ILE A 232 15.95 -9.05 -6.91
N LEU A 233 15.61 -10.04 -6.10
CA LEU A 233 16.15 -10.17 -4.75
C LEU A 233 17.63 -10.58 -4.75
N ASP A 234 18.04 -11.43 -5.68
CA ASP A 234 19.43 -11.87 -5.83
C ASP A 234 20.34 -10.73 -6.29
N HIS A 235 19.82 -9.73 -7.03
CA HIS A 235 20.52 -8.50 -7.40
C HIS A 235 20.54 -7.42 -6.30
N GLY A 236 20.21 -7.79 -5.06
CA GLY A 236 20.45 -6.94 -3.88
C GLY A 236 19.34 -5.92 -3.58
N VAL A 237 18.15 -6.08 -4.15
CA VAL A 237 16.99 -5.24 -3.80
C VAL A 237 16.53 -5.59 -2.37
N ASP A 238 16.44 -4.59 -1.50
CA ASP A 238 16.08 -4.74 -0.08
C ASP A 238 14.58 -4.49 0.18
N SER A 239 13.96 -3.60 -0.61
CA SER A 239 12.56 -3.21 -0.44
C SER A 239 11.79 -3.30 -1.75
N LEU A 240 10.66 -3.99 -1.70
CA LEU A 240 9.76 -4.25 -2.83
C LEU A 240 8.59 -3.28 -2.77
N LYS A 241 8.62 -2.23 -3.61
CA LYS A 241 7.62 -1.17 -3.61
C LYS A 241 6.45 -1.46 -4.53
N ILE A 242 5.26 -1.45 -3.96
CA ILE A 242 4.00 -1.55 -4.71
C ILE A 242 3.51 -0.14 -5.04
N GLU A 243 3.30 0.19 -6.32
CA GLU A 243 2.65 1.45 -6.72
C GLU A 243 1.14 1.32 -6.61
N GLY A 244 0.46 2.34 -6.01
CA GLY A 244 -0.98 2.26 -5.89
C GLY A 244 -1.64 3.21 -4.89
N ARG A 245 -1.04 4.36 -4.54
CA ARG A 245 -1.63 5.34 -3.59
C ARG A 245 -3.05 5.82 -3.95
N MET A 246 -3.43 5.74 -5.23
CA MET A 246 -4.79 6.07 -5.70
C MET A 246 -5.69 4.84 -5.84
N LYS A 247 -5.28 3.70 -5.31
CA LYS A 247 -6.05 2.44 -5.33
C LYS A 247 -6.77 2.23 -4.01
N GLY A 248 -7.87 1.47 -4.07
CA GLY A 248 -8.64 1.12 -2.87
C GLY A 248 -8.02 -0.03 -2.06
N PRO A 249 -8.58 -0.31 -0.87
CA PRO A 249 -8.04 -1.28 0.08
C PRO A 249 -7.95 -2.69 -0.48
N ARG A 250 -8.83 -3.08 -1.39
CA ARG A 250 -8.82 -4.41 -2.06
C ARG A 250 -7.56 -4.62 -2.88
N TYR A 251 -7.20 -3.63 -3.71
CA TYR A 251 -5.96 -3.68 -4.46
C TYR A 251 -4.75 -3.76 -3.54
N VAL A 252 -4.70 -2.86 -2.55
CA VAL A 252 -3.58 -2.79 -1.62
C VAL A 252 -3.42 -4.10 -0.85
N GLY A 253 -4.51 -4.63 -0.28
CA GLY A 253 -4.49 -5.87 0.50
C GLY A 253 -4.06 -7.08 -0.33
N GLU A 254 -4.71 -7.32 -1.48
CA GLU A 254 -4.41 -8.51 -2.28
C GLU A 254 -3.01 -8.49 -2.90
N VAL A 255 -2.58 -7.35 -3.45
CA VAL A 255 -1.23 -7.24 -4.01
C VAL A 255 -0.19 -7.45 -2.92
N THR A 256 -0.36 -6.83 -1.74
CA THR A 256 0.55 -7.00 -0.60
C THR A 256 0.61 -8.45 -0.14
N ARG A 257 -0.55 -9.10 0.03
CA ARG A 257 -0.64 -10.51 0.45
C ARG A 257 0.11 -11.44 -0.51
N ILE A 258 -0.09 -11.24 -1.81
CA ILE A 258 0.56 -12.06 -2.83
C ILE A 258 2.07 -11.83 -2.83
N TYR A 259 2.55 -10.58 -2.82
CA TYR A 259 4.00 -10.32 -2.75
C TYR A 259 4.61 -10.85 -1.45
N ARG A 260 3.95 -10.73 -0.30
CA ARG A 260 4.40 -11.33 0.97
C ARG A 260 4.52 -12.85 0.87
N LYS A 261 3.48 -13.54 0.34
CA LYS A 261 3.51 -15.00 0.10
C LYS A 261 4.74 -15.42 -0.69
N TYR A 262 5.06 -14.70 -1.76
CA TYR A 262 6.19 -15.08 -2.63
C TYR A 262 7.55 -14.65 -2.10
N VAL A 263 7.63 -13.61 -1.29
CA VAL A 263 8.85 -13.31 -0.52
C VAL A 263 9.12 -14.42 0.51
N ASP A 264 8.08 -14.88 1.22
CA ASP A 264 8.21 -15.96 2.19
C ASP A 264 8.59 -17.29 1.52
N LEU A 265 8.01 -17.56 0.33
CA LEU A 265 8.40 -18.72 -0.48
C LEU A 265 9.89 -18.65 -0.87
N TYR A 266 10.38 -17.51 -1.35
CA TYR A 266 11.79 -17.30 -1.67
C TYR A 266 12.69 -17.53 -0.45
N LEU A 267 12.33 -16.95 0.70
CA LEU A 267 13.09 -17.09 1.94
C LEU A 267 13.11 -18.53 2.47
N SER A 268 12.05 -19.29 2.22
CA SER A 268 11.95 -20.71 2.60
C SER A 268 12.88 -21.63 1.81
N LYS A 269 13.52 -21.12 0.72
CA LYS A 269 14.37 -21.88 -0.21
C LYS A 269 13.68 -23.09 -0.87
N LYS A 270 12.35 -23.13 -0.87
CA LYS A 270 11.57 -24.09 -1.65
C LYS A 270 11.59 -23.72 -3.13
N PRO A 271 11.27 -24.66 -4.05
CA PRO A 271 11.14 -24.34 -5.47
C PRO A 271 10.18 -23.18 -5.68
N TYR A 272 10.67 -22.13 -6.36
CA TYR A 272 9.89 -20.95 -6.63
C TYR A 272 9.01 -21.17 -7.87
N LYS A 273 7.71 -21.16 -7.67
CA LYS A 273 6.74 -21.25 -8.76
C LYS A 273 5.52 -20.40 -8.40
N VAL A 274 5.14 -19.51 -9.30
CA VAL A 274 3.94 -18.68 -9.14
C VAL A 274 2.71 -19.49 -9.52
N GLU A 275 1.72 -19.48 -8.65
CA GLU A 275 0.43 -20.14 -8.88
C GLU A 275 -0.40 -19.32 -9.85
N SER A 276 -1.04 -19.99 -10.81
CA SER A 276 -1.89 -19.33 -11.80
C SER A 276 -3.06 -18.57 -11.18
N GLU A 277 -3.57 -19.04 -10.04
CA GLU A 277 -4.65 -18.39 -9.32
C GLU A 277 -4.24 -17.02 -8.74
N ASP A 278 -3.01 -16.91 -8.21
CA ASP A 278 -2.50 -15.62 -7.74
C ASP A 278 -2.32 -14.61 -8.88
N LEU A 279 -1.88 -15.07 -10.07
CA LEU A 279 -1.82 -14.22 -11.27
C LEU A 279 -3.22 -13.74 -11.70
N LYS A 280 -4.23 -14.61 -11.63
CA LYS A 280 -5.62 -14.24 -11.91
C LYS A 280 -6.12 -13.18 -10.92
N ILE A 281 -5.85 -13.34 -9.63
CA ILE A 281 -6.20 -12.36 -8.60
C ILE A 281 -5.55 -11.01 -8.90
N LEU A 282 -4.26 -10.98 -9.24
CA LEU A 282 -3.58 -9.73 -9.62
C LEU A 282 -4.22 -9.08 -10.86
N MET A 283 -4.64 -9.88 -11.84
CA MET A 283 -5.40 -9.39 -13.01
C MET A 283 -6.77 -8.82 -12.63
N GLU A 284 -7.44 -9.44 -11.67
CA GLU A 284 -8.78 -9.03 -11.22
C GLU A 284 -8.76 -7.75 -10.38
N VAL A 285 -7.76 -7.58 -9.52
CA VAL A 285 -7.70 -6.36 -8.69
C VAL A 285 -7.39 -5.13 -9.52
N PHE A 286 -6.49 -5.22 -10.50
CA PHE A 286 -6.28 -4.18 -11.51
C PHE A 286 -5.25 -4.56 -12.57
N ASN A 287 -5.59 -4.37 -13.84
CA ASN A 287 -4.62 -4.41 -14.94
C ASN A 287 -5.05 -3.51 -16.10
N ARG A 288 -4.09 -2.97 -16.86
CA ARG A 288 -4.29 -2.19 -18.11
C ARG A 288 -3.95 -3.02 -19.35
N GLY A 289 -4.66 -4.14 -19.53
CA GLY A 289 -4.44 -5.03 -20.70
C GLY A 289 -3.31 -6.02 -20.53
N GLY A 290 -3.11 -6.49 -19.29
CA GLY A 290 -2.08 -7.42 -18.91
C GLY A 290 -0.94 -6.74 -18.15
N PHE A 291 0.13 -7.50 -17.98
CA PHE A 291 1.30 -7.09 -17.22
C PHE A 291 2.56 -7.01 -18.10
N THR A 292 3.59 -6.36 -17.57
CA THR A 292 4.94 -6.32 -18.12
C THR A 292 5.96 -6.48 -16.99
N GLY A 293 7.13 -7.05 -17.28
CA GLY A 293 8.27 -7.12 -16.37
C GLY A 293 9.02 -5.79 -16.19
N GLY A 294 8.62 -4.73 -16.92
CA GLY A 294 9.32 -3.46 -16.91
C GLY A 294 10.66 -3.53 -17.65
N TYR A 295 11.65 -2.78 -17.16
CA TYR A 295 12.98 -2.67 -17.77
C TYR A 295 14.04 -3.57 -17.11
N TYR A 296 13.68 -4.37 -16.13
CA TYR A 296 14.64 -5.12 -15.32
C TYR A 296 15.52 -6.09 -16.11
N LYS A 297 15.03 -6.65 -17.21
CA LYS A 297 15.76 -7.60 -18.07
C LYS A 297 16.00 -7.11 -19.47
N GLU A 298 15.01 -6.46 -20.07
CA GLU A 298 15.02 -6.07 -21.49
C GLU A 298 14.22 -4.79 -21.71
N TYR A 299 14.55 -4.08 -22.79
CA TYR A 299 13.75 -2.97 -23.30
C TYR A 299 12.64 -3.53 -24.19
N HIS A 300 11.46 -3.74 -23.64
CA HIS A 300 10.36 -4.44 -24.33
C HIS A 300 9.60 -3.60 -25.38
N GLY A 301 9.91 -2.32 -25.53
CA GLY A 301 9.34 -1.46 -26.57
C GLY A 301 7.79 -1.50 -26.58
N LYS A 302 7.20 -1.83 -27.74
CA LYS A 302 5.75 -1.89 -27.93
C LYS A 302 5.03 -2.92 -27.09
N ASP A 303 5.70 -3.96 -26.61
CA ASP A 303 5.09 -5.03 -25.80
C ASP A 303 4.74 -4.56 -24.38
N MET A 304 5.35 -3.45 -23.94
CA MET A 304 4.96 -2.77 -22.72
C MET A 304 3.66 -1.95 -22.87
N MET A 305 3.16 -1.74 -24.10
CA MET A 305 2.09 -0.81 -24.37
C MET A 305 0.70 -1.43 -24.19
N SER A 306 -0.24 -0.62 -23.69
CA SER A 306 -1.67 -0.91 -23.63
C SER A 306 -2.44 0.09 -24.49
N MET A 307 -2.29 -0.01 -25.80
CA MET A 307 -2.75 1.00 -26.75
C MET A 307 -4.28 1.06 -26.92
N LYS A 308 -4.99 0.02 -26.52
CA LYS A 308 -6.46 -0.04 -26.70
C LYS A 308 -7.21 0.86 -25.72
N ARG A 309 -6.80 0.86 -24.46
CA ARG A 309 -7.41 1.68 -23.40
C ARG A 309 -6.56 1.71 -22.12
N PRO A 310 -6.67 2.78 -21.31
CA PRO A 310 -5.84 2.99 -20.11
C PRO A 310 -6.49 2.54 -18.80
N ASP A 311 -7.74 2.06 -18.84
CA ASP A 311 -8.52 1.68 -17.67
C ASP A 311 -8.36 0.19 -17.33
N HIS A 312 -8.97 -0.22 -16.21
CA HIS A 312 -9.01 -1.60 -15.77
C HIS A 312 -9.68 -2.51 -16.80
N GLN A 313 -9.06 -3.65 -17.11
CA GLN A 313 -9.57 -4.58 -18.11
C GLN A 313 -10.14 -5.88 -17.54
N GLY A 314 -9.91 -6.19 -16.26
CA GLY A 314 -10.44 -7.37 -15.60
C GLY A 314 -9.82 -8.69 -16.08
N LEU A 315 -10.37 -9.79 -15.59
CA LEU A 315 -10.04 -11.16 -15.98
C LEU A 315 -11.02 -11.67 -17.05
N TYR A 316 -10.51 -12.29 -18.09
CA TYR A 316 -11.33 -12.93 -19.13
C TYR A 316 -12.08 -14.12 -18.55
N VAL A 317 -13.42 -14.16 -18.72
CA VAL A 317 -14.28 -15.23 -18.21
C VAL A 317 -15.12 -15.91 -19.30
N GLY A 318 -15.07 -15.45 -20.55
CA GLY A 318 -15.75 -16.06 -21.66
C GLY A 318 -16.05 -15.14 -22.83
N LYS A 319 -16.76 -15.68 -23.83
CA LYS A 319 -17.25 -14.93 -25.00
C LYS A 319 -18.75 -15.18 -25.16
N ILE A 320 -19.48 -14.16 -25.59
CA ILE A 320 -20.90 -14.32 -25.96
C ILE A 320 -21.03 -15.40 -27.06
N SER A 321 -21.66 -16.50 -26.75
CA SER A 321 -21.92 -17.57 -27.69
C SER A 321 -23.27 -17.41 -28.38
N LYS A 322 -24.28 -16.80 -27.71
CA LYS A 322 -25.61 -16.57 -28.27
C LYS A 322 -26.26 -15.35 -27.62
N LEU A 323 -26.91 -14.54 -28.47
CA LEU A 323 -27.78 -13.45 -28.04
C LEU A 323 -29.25 -13.88 -28.19
N MET A 324 -30.00 -13.65 -27.12
CA MET A 324 -31.46 -13.88 -27.09
C MET A 324 -32.12 -12.58 -26.66
N LYS A 325 -33.43 -12.40 -26.89
CA LYS A 325 -34.12 -11.17 -26.47
C LYS A 325 -33.93 -10.88 -24.99
N GLY A 326 -33.12 -9.86 -24.69
CA GLY A 326 -32.79 -9.43 -23.29
C GLY A 326 -31.85 -10.35 -22.54
N LYS A 327 -31.19 -11.35 -23.19
CA LYS A 327 -30.28 -12.30 -22.54
C LYS A 327 -29.02 -12.54 -23.36
N ILE A 328 -27.89 -12.78 -22.67
CA ILE A 328 -26.68 -13.34 -23.27
C ILE A 328 -26.44 -14.75 -22.75
N SER A 329 -25.82 -15.58 -23.56
CA SER A 329 -25.36 -16.91 -23.17
C SER A 329 -23.90 -17.07 -23.54
N PHE A 330 -23.12 -17.72 -22.66
CA PHE A 330 -21.71 -18.04 -22.86
C PHE A 330 -21.29 -19.23 -22.01
N THR A 331 -20.15 -19.84 -22.30
CA THR A 331 -19.51 -20.83 -21.44
C THR A 331 -18.49 -20.16 -20.55
N ALA A 332 -18.61 -20.31 -19.23
CA ALA A 332 -17.68 -19.77 -18.26
C ALA A 332 -16.31 -20.44 -18.42
N GLN A 333 -15.26 -19.66 -18.51
CA GLN A 333 -13.87 -20.15 -18.51
C GLN A 333 -13.27 -20.18 -17.10
N GLU A 334 -13.85 -19.44 -16.17
CA GLU A 334 -13.48 -19.35 -14.76
C GLU A 334 -14.75 -19.49 -13.91
N ASP A 335 -14.60 -19.85 -12.63
CA ASP A 335 -15.69 -19.81 -11.67
C ASP A 335 -16.24 -18.38 -11.57
N ILE A 336 -17.53 -18.22 -11.63
CA ILE A 336 -18.22 -16.92 -11.48
C ILE A 336 -19.06 -17.00 -10.22
N HIS A 337 -18.91 -16.03 -9.31
CA HIS A 337 -19.60 -16.01 -8.03
C HIS A 337 -20.81 -15.07 -8.06
N LYS A 338 -21.76 -15.35 -7.19
CA LYS A 338 -22.88 -14.42 -6.94
C LYS A 338 -22.33 -13.06 -6.53
N GLY A 339 -22.80 -12.00 -7.17
CA GLY A 339 -22.34 -10.64 -6.92
C GLY A 339 -21.15 -10.20 -7.76
N ASP A 340 -20.47 -11.09 -8.50
CA ASP A 340 -19.39 -10.72 -9.43
C ASP A 340 -19.88 -9.71 -10.46
N ALA A 341 -19.05 -8.66 -10.73
CA ALA A 341 -19.32 -7.73 -11.81
C ALA A 341 -18.62 -8.18 -13.10
N LEU A 342 -19.45 -8.40 -14.12
CA LEU A 342 -19.03 -8.79 -15.47
C LEU A 342 -19.18 -7.62 -16.42
N GLN A 343 -18.16 -7.37 -17.24
CA GLN A 343 -18.12 -6.26 -18.18
C GLN A 343 -17.96 -6.78 -19.61
N ILE A 344 -18.78 -6.23 -20.51
CA ILE A 344 -18.68 -6.44 -21.97
C ILE A 344 -18.42 -5.07 -22.59
N ARG A 345 -17.30 -4.94 -23.30
CA ARG A 345 -16.93 -3.69 -23.97
C ARG A 345 -17.44 -3.66 -25.40
N ILE A 346 -18.13 -2.57 -25.73
CA ILE A 346 -18.60 -2.29 -27.08
C ILE A 346 -17.51 -1.56 -27.85
N ASN A 347 -16.92 -0.53 -27.24
CA ASN A 347 -15.81 0.26 -27.80
C ASN A 347 -14.97 0.89 -26.67
N SER A 348 -14.09 1.84 -26.95
CA SER A 348 -13.26 2.50 -25.94
C SER A 348 -14.05 3.28 -24.87
N GLU A 349 -15.26 3.71 -25.17
CA GLU A 349 -16.08 4.58 -24.32
C GLU A 349 -17.29 3.84 -23.71
N GLU A 350 -17.90 2.93 -24.49
CA GLU A 350 -19.14 2.24 -24.12
C GLU A 350 -18.90 0.84 -23.59
N LYS A 351 -19.61 0.50 -22.53
CA LYS A 351 -19.59 -0.82 -21.90
C LYS A 351 -20.98 -1.23 -21.40
N VAL A 352 -21.20 -2.52 -21.29
CA VAL A 352 -22.32 -3.12 -20.56
C VAL A 352 -21.75 -3.80 -19.33
N GLU A 353 -22.34 -3.54 -18.18
CA GLU A 353 -22.00 -4.18 -16.91
C GLU A 353 -23.18 -5.02 -16.44
N LEU A 354 -22.87 -6.23 -15.98
CA LEU A 354 -23.83 -7.21 -15.50
C LEU A 354 -23.34 -7.73 -14.14
N THR A 355 -24.26 -7.96 -13.23
CA THR A 355 -23.95 -8.63 -11.95
C THR A 355 -24.41 -10.07 -12.03
N SER A 356 -23.57 -11.02 -11.60
CA SER A 356 -23.95 -12.42 -11.55
C SER A 356 -25.00 -12.67 -10.45
N PRO A 357 -26.16 -13.25 -10.79
CA PRO A 357 -27.20 -13.51 -9.80
C PRO A 357 -26.93 -14.75 -8.92
N CYS A 358 -26.06 -15.64 -9.37
CA CYS A 358 -25.73 -16.90 -8.70
C CYS A 358 -24.32 -17.40 -9.05
N GLU A 359 -23.96 -18.54 -8.48
CA GLU A 359 -22.69 -19.24 -8.76
C GLU A 359 -22.75 -19.98 -10.10
N PHE A 360 -21.63 -19.94 -10.84
CA PHE A 360 -21.42 -20.77 -12.04
C PHE A 360 -20.01 -21.34 -12.00
N LYS A 361 -19.86 -22.63 -12.19
CA LYS A 361 -18.56 -23.29 -12.30
C LYS A 361 -17.94 -23.12 -13.68
N ALA A 362 -16.62 -23.10 -13.75
CA ALA A 362 -15.89 -23.14 -15.01
C ALA A 362 -16.40 -24.33 -15.88
N GLY A 363 -16.52 -24.11 -17.17
CA GLY A 363 -17.11 -25.07 -18.13
C GLY A 363 -18.63 -25.04 -18.21
N SER A 364 -19.35 -24.42 -17.27
CA SER A 364 -20.80 -24.37 -17.27
C SER A 364 -21.35 -23.33 -18.26
N LYS A 365 -22.58 -23.60 -18.75
CA LYS A 365 -23.31 -22.63 -19.56
C LYS A 365 -23.95 -21.56 -18.67
N VAL A 366 -23.59 -20.34 -18.91
CA VAL A 366 -24.11 -19.15 -18.20
C VAL A 366 -25.17 -18.48 -19.08
N VAL A 367 -26.27 -18.05 -18.46
CA VAL A 367 -27.30 -17.21 -19.10
C VAL A 367 -27.57 -16.03 -18.16
N LEU A 368 -27.31 -14.83 -18.66
CA LEU A 368 -27.52 -13.59 -17.89
C LEU A 368 -28.55 -12.70 -18.59
N ASN A 369 -29.41 -12.09 -17.79
CA ASN A 369 -30.31 -11.02 -18.24
C ASN A 369 -29.53 -9.69 -18.26
N GLY A 370 -29.79 -8.84 -19.23
CA GLY A 370 -29.16 -7.54 -19.30
C GLY A 370 -30.04 -6.49 -19.96
N GLN A 371 -29.79 -5.25 -19.58
CA GLN A 371 -30.36 -4.06 -20.21
C GLN A 371 -29.36 -3.50 -21.25
N LYS A 372 -29.85 -2.74 -22.25
CA LYS A 372 -29.01 -2.06 -23.26
C LYS A 372 -28.21 -3.03 -24.20
N MET A 373 -28.73 -4.18 -24.53
CA MET A 373 -28.02 -5.20 -25.32
C MET A 373 -28.01 -4.94 -26.85
N LYS A 374 -28.62 -3.85 -27.35
CA LYS A 374 -28.77 -3.60 -28.80
C LYS A 374 -27.44 -3.51 -29.58
N LYS A 375 -26.35 -3.19 -28.89
CA LYS A 375 -25.01 -3.07 -29.50
C LYS A 375 -24.11 -4.27 -29.26
N LEU A 376 -24.59 -5.30 -28.53
CA LEU A 376 -23.82 -6.51 -28.31
C LEU A 376 -23.95 -7.45 -29.52
N HIS A 377 -22.90 -8.23 -29.77
CA HIS A 377 -22.89 -9.28 -30.80
C HIS A 377 -22.15 -10.54 -30.30
N GLU A 378 -22.38 -11.63 -30.93
CA GLU A 378 -21.69 -12.89 -30.64
C GLU A 378 -20.17 -12.73 -30.84
N GLY A 379 -19.37 -13.42 -30.04
CA GLY A 379 -17.92 -13.33 -30.05
C GLY A 379 -17.33 -12.22 -29.17
N MET A 380 -18.13 -11.29 -28.63
CA MET A 380 -17.63 -10.26 -27.69
C MET A 380 -17.14 -10.89 -26.40
N GLU A 381 -15.98 -10.41 -25.92
CA GLU A 381 -15.36 -10.88 -24.67
C GLU A 381 -16.13 -10.39 -23.46
N ILE A 382 -16.25 -11.28 -22.48
CA ILE A 382 -16.80 -11.00 -21.16
C ILE A 382 -15.65 -11.07 -20.17
N LYS A 383 -15.49 -10.01 -19.38
CA LYS A 383 -14.42 -9.92 -18.37
C LYS A 383 -15.01 -9.65 -17.00
N ARG A 384 -14.49 -10.34 -15.97
CA ARG A 384 -14.81 -10.05 -14.58
C ARG A 384 -13.95 -8.87 -14.12
N THR A 385 -14.57 -7.81 -13.65
CA THR A 385 -13.92 -6.60 -13.12
C THR A 385 -14.05 -6.47 -11.62
N LEU A 386 -14.85 -7.35 -11.00
CA LEU A 386 -15.03 -7.41 -9.55
C LEU A 386 -15.35 -8.85 -9.15
N ASN A 387 -14.55 -9.37 -8.25
CA ASN A 387 -14.69 -10.69 -7.63
C ASN A 387 -15.29 -10.50 -6.23
N HIS A 388 -16.53 -10.96 -6.02
CA HIS A 388 -17.27 -10.71 -4.79
C HIS A 388 -16.65 -11.40 -3.55
N PRO A 389 -16.26 -12.68 -3.58
CA PRO A 389 -15.57 -13.33 -2.47
C PRO A 389 -14.27 -12.63 -2.03
N MET A 390 -13.53 -12.06 -3.00
CA MET A 390 -12.33 -11.28 -2.69
C MET A 390 -12.68 -10.02 -1.89
N ILE A 391 -13.78 -9.36 -2.24
CA ILE A 391 -14.28 -8.18 -1.51
C ILE A 391 -14.61 -8.55 -0.08
N GLU A 392 -15.42 -9.59 0.11
CA GLU A 392 -15.85 -10.05 1.45
C GLU A 392 -14.65 -10.37 2.33
N ARG A 393 -13.64 -11.08 1.80
CA ARG A 393 -12.42 -11.42 2.54
C ARG A 393 -11.66 -10.19 3.05
N ILE A 394 -11.49 -9.17 2.21
CA ILE A 394 -10.79 -7.94 2.61
C ILE A 394 -11.64 -7.15 3.61
N ASP A 395 -12.93 -7.00 3.34
CA ASP A 395 -13.85 -6.25 4.20
C ASP A 395 -14.02 -6.92 5.59
N GLU A 396 -14.00 -8.25 5.65
CA GLU A 396 -13.98 -9.01 6.91
C GLU A 396 -12.65 -8.85 7.65
N GLY A 397 -11.52 -8.92 6.92
CA GLY A 397 -10.20 -8.68 7.49
C GLY A 397 -10.10 -7.30 8.14
N LEU A 398 -10.63 -6.26 7.48
CA LEU A 398 -10.63 -4.88 8.01
C LEU A 398 -11.48 -4.71 9.29
N LYS A 399 -12.45 -5.58 9.53
CA LYS A 399 -13.26 -5.57 10.76
C LYS A 399 -12.52 -6.20 11.95
N GLN A 400 -11.51 -7.03 11.69
CA GLN A 400 -10.74 -7.66 12.75
C GLN A 400 -9.85 -6.62 13.44
N LYS A 401 -10.04 -6.49 14.75
CA LYS A 401 -9.18 -5.68 15.61
C LYS A 401 -8.14 -6.60 16.23
N LYS A 402 -6.88 -6.43 15.85
CA LYS A 402 -5.79 -7.06 16.59
C LYS A 402 -5.80 -6.49 18.00
N LYS A 403 -5.79 -7.37 18.99
CA LYS A 403 -5.57 -7.01 20.38
C LYS A 403 -4.24 -7.61 20.82
N GLU A 404 -3.36 -6.77 21.30
CA GLU A 404 -2.11 -7.18 21.92
C GLU A 404 -2.37 -7.56 23.37
N ASN A 405 -1.76 -8.68 23.79
CA ASN A 405 -1.92 -9.20 25.14
C ASN A 405 -0.85 -8.59 26.05
N LEU A 406 -1.25 -7.75 26.97
CA LEU A 406 -0.36 -7.16 27.97
C LEU A 406 -0.39 -7.96 29.26
N LYS A 407 0.73 -7.97 29.99
CA LYS A 407 0.78 -8.32 31.39
C LYS A 407 0.70 -7.06 32.22
N GLY A 408 -0.22 -7.04 33.17
CA GLY A 408 -0.46 -5.89 34.02
C GLY A 408 -0.23 -6.22 35.49
N LYS A 409 0.26 -5.23 36.25
CA LYS A 409 0.37 -5.29 37.70
C LYS A 409 -0.16 -3.99 38.26
N ILE A 410 -1.21 -4.05 39.07
CA ILE A 410 -1.68 -2.88 39.81
C ILE A 410 -1.27 -2.98 41.27
N ILE A 411 -0.78 -1.88 41.83
CA ILE A 411 -0.36 -1.73 43.20
C ILE A 411 -1.24 -0.65 43.84
N ILE A 412 -1.95 -1.00 44.86
CA ILE A 412 -2.83 -0.11 45.62
C ILE A 412 -2.46 -0.22 47.11
N GLN A 413 -1.96 0.90 47.67
CA GLN A 413 -1.55 1.01 49.06
C GLN A 413 -2.10 2.30 49.67
N LYS A 414 -2.65 2.24 50.87
CA LYS A 414 -3.15 3.41 51.58
C LYS A 414 -2.08 4.49 51.71
N ASP A 415 -2.51 5.73 51.53
CA ASP A 415 -1.68 6.96 51.56
C ASP A 415 -0.55 7.02 50.54
N GLN A 416 -0.59 6.14 49.50
CA GLN A 416 0.32 6.16 48.37
C GLN A 416 -0.46 6.31 47.06
N CYS A 417 0.20 6.79 46.03
CA CYS A 417 -0.35 6.82 44.67
C CYS A 417 -0.59 5.39 44.17
N ALA A 418 -1.73 5.15 43.55
CA ALA A 418 -1.96 3.91 42.81
C ALA A 418 -0.94 3.81 41.66
N LYS A 419 -0.41 2.62 41.40
CA LYS A 419 0.52 2.38 40.29
C LYS A 419 0.02 1.24 39.44
N LEU A 420 -0.07 1.49 38.13
CA LEU A 420 -0.32 0.46 37.13
C LEU A 420 0.93 0.26 36.29
N ILE A 421 1.47 -0.94 36.30
CA ILE A 421 2.62 -1.33 35.49
C ILE A 421 2.10 -2.25 34.40
N LEU A 422 2.33 -1.87 33.15
CA LEU A 422 1.99 -2.66 31.96
C LEU A 422 3.27 -3.16 31.33
N LYS A 423 3.28 -4.43 30.88
CA LYS A 423 4.43 -5.04 30.22
C LYS A 423 4.02 -5.68 28.91
N ASP A 424 4.90 -5.49 27.91
CA ASP A 424 4.89 -6.18 26.63
C ASP A 424 6.31 -6.72 26.35
N GLY A 425 6.52 -8.01 26.54
CA GLY A 425 7.86 -8.61 26.51
C GLY A 425 8.80 -7.99 27.55
N GLU A 426 9.88 -7.35 27.08
CA GLU A 426 10.88 -6.66 27.93
C GLU A 426 10.52 -5.19 28.18
N ASP A 427 9.63 -4.63 27.38
CA ASP A 427 9.17 -3.24 27.52
C ASP A 427 8.14 -3.09 28.64
N TYR A 428 8.18 -1.96 29.35
CA TYR A 428 7.18 -1.67 30.37
C TYR A 428 6.86 -0.17 30.43
N VAL A 429 5.64 0.11 30.85
CA VAL A 429 5.14 1.46 31.15
C VAL A 429 4.55 1.49 32.55
N GLU A 430 4.90 2.51 33.33
CA GLU A 430 4.33 2.77 34.65
C GLU A 430 3.40 3.98 34.59
N VAL A 431 2.17 3.81 35.04
CA VAL A 431 1.16 4.88 35.16
C VAL A 431 0.89 5.10 36.63
N ILE A 432 1.02 6.35 37.08
CA ILE A 432 0.78 6.76 38.47
C ILE A 432 -0.63 7.37 38.54
N GLY A 433 -1.46 6.81 39.36
CA GLY A 433 -2.81 7.26 39.65
C GLY A 433 -2.90 8.17 40.89
N PRO A 434 -4.12 8.47 41.37
CA PRO A 434 -4.34 9.28 42.55
C PRO A 434 -3.84 8.59 43.83
N VAL A 435 -3.66 9.38 44.88
CA VAL A 435 -3.40 8.87 46.24
C VAL A 435 -4.61 8.09 46.70
N ILE A 436 -4.37 6.95 47.32
CA ILE A 436 -5.41 6.05 47.81
C ILE A 436 -5.80 6.44 49.23
N GLU A 437 -7.03 6.86 49.39
CA GLU A 437 -7.61 7.18 50.68
C GLU A 437 -8.29 5.95 51.32
N GLU A 438 -8.47 5.99 52.63
CA GLU A 438 -9.20 4.95 53.39
C GLU A 438 -10.68 4.88 53.02
N ALA A 439 -11.19 3.67 52.82
CA ALA A 439 -12.61 3.48 52.48
C ALA A 439 -13.51 3.76 53.71
N GLN A 440 -14.54 4.57 53.49
CA GLN A 440 -15.52 4.90 54.56
C GLN A 440 -16.57 3.80 54.80
N LYS A 441 -16.66 2.83 53.91
CA LYS A 441 -17.56 1.65 53.98
C LYS A 441 -16.83 0.41 53.47
N ASN A 442 -17.38 -0.31 52.50
CA ASN A 442 -16.75 -1.51 51.92
C ASN A 442 -15.58 -1.13 51.02
N GLY A 443 -14.41 -1.74 51.24
CA GLY A 443 -13.23 -1.58 50.42
C GLY A 443 -13.38 -2.19 49.03
N ALA A 444 -12.55 -1.73 48.07
CA ALA A 444 -12.50 -2.32 46.75
C ALA A 444 -11.85 -3.71 46.80
N MET A 445 -12.52 -4.72 46.28
CA MET A 445 -12.00 -6.08 46.24
C MET A 445 -11.04 -6.21 45.00
N PRO A 446 -9.95 -7.00 45.10
CA PRO A 446 -9.02 -7.23 43.98
C PRO A 446 -9.74 -7.63 42.69
N ALA A 447 -10.73 -8.52 42.79
CA ALA A 447 -11.52 -9.01 41.67
C ALA A 447 -12.34 -7.92 40.95
N ASP A 448 -12.83 -6.92 41.68
CA ASP A 448 -13.58 -5.80 41.10
C ASP A 448 -12.65 -4.86 40.32
N ILE A 449 -11.45 -4.61 40.83
CA ILE A 449 -10.44 -3.78 40.18
C ILE A 449 -9.96 -4.49 38.93
N GLU A 450 -9.63 -5.76 38.98
CA GLU A 450 -9.25 -6.55 37.81
C GLU A 450 -10.34 -6.55 36.75
N LYS A 451 -11.60 -6.72 37.14
CA LYS A 451 -12.74 -6.67 36.21
C LYS A 451 -12.92 -5.29 35.56
N LEU A 452 -12.61 -4.20 36.26
CA LEU A 452 -12.64 -2.85 35.69
C LEU A 452 -11.50 -2.60 34.74
N LEU A 453 -10.26 -2.95 35.09
CA LEU A 453 -9.09 -2.78 34.27
C LEU A 453 -9.11 -3.66 33.02
N LYS A 454 -9.66 -4.87 33.09
CA LYS A 454 -9.86 -5.75 31.93
C LYS A 454 -10.86 -5.19 30.90
N LYS A 455 -11.63 -4.14 31.23
CA LYS A 455 -12.49 -3.44 30.28
C LYS A 455 -11.67 -2.46 29.42
N THR A 456 -10.84 -2.99 28.55
CA THR A 456 -9.96 -2.19 27.68
C THR A 456 -10.70 -1.47 26.54
N GLY A 457 -12.01 -1.66 26.41
CA GLY A 457 -12.89 -0.96 25.48
C GLY A 457 -12.49 -1.10 24.02
N GLN A 458 -12.37 0.04 23.35
CA GLN A 458 -11.98 0.13 21.92
C GLN A 458 -10.47 0.14 21.70
N THR A 459 -9.64 0.04 22.74
CA THR A 459 -8.19 0.01 22.62
C THR A 459 -7.72 -1.26 21.92
N HIS A 460 -6.50 -1.21 21.38
CA HIS A 460 -5.85 -2.36 20.75
C HIS A 460 -5.21 -3.34 21.75
N TYR A 461 -5.49 -3.18 23.06
CA TYR A 461 -4.88 -3.96 24.11
C TYR A 461 -5.90 -4.82 24.83
N THR A 462 -5.44 -5.95 25.34
CA THR A 462 -6.17 -6.81 26.27
C THR A 462 -5.19 -7.34 27.33
N PHE A 463 -5.69 -7.84 28.45
CA PHE A 463 -4.82 -8.41 29.47
C PHE A 463 -4.80 -9.93 29.35
N GLU A 464 -3.60 -10.50 29.14
CA GLU A 464 -3.36 -11.92 29.34
C GLU A 464 -3.33 -12.24 30.81
N GLU A 465 -2.61 -11.43 31.60
CA GLU A 465 -2.45 -11.58 33.02
C GLU A 465 -2.52 -10.21 33.69
N LEU A 466 -3.30 -10.08 34.74
CA LEU A 466 -3.38 -8.87 35.55
C LEU A 466 -3.27 -9.23 37.04
N LEU A 467 -2.14 -8.88 37.61
CA LEU A 467 -1.87 -9.10 39.03
C LEU A 467 -2.30 -7.88 39.85
N SER A 468 -3.18 -8.10 40.81
CA SER A 468 -3.66 -7.07 41.72
C SER A 468 -2.98 -7.24 43.06
N LEU A 469 -2.08 -6.33 43.42
CA LEU A 469 -1.44 -6.26 44.74
C LEU A 469 -2.11 -5.15 45.56
N ILE A 470 -3.03 -5.56 46.40
CA ILE A 470 -3.72 -4.64 47.32
C ILE A 470 -3.17 -4.90 48.71
N HIS A 471 -2.36 -4.00 49.20
CA HIS A 471 -1.85 -4.00 50.56
C HIS A 471 -2.73 -3.11 51.45
N ILE A 472 -3.84 -3.66 51.96
CA ILE A 472 -4.75 -2.92 52.78
C ILE A 472 -5.13 -3.80 53.97
N SER A 473 -4.79 -3.31 55.14
CA SER A 473 -5.23 -3.91 56.41
C SER A 473 -6.68 -3.58 56.77
N GLU A 474 -7.34 -2.67 55.99
CA GLU A 474 -8.73 -2.23 56.17
C GLU A 474 -9.39 -1.75 54.87
N PRO A 475 -10.75 -1.68 54.78
CA PRO A 475 -11.47 -1.40 53.53
C PRO A 475 -11.21 0.01 52.95
N THR A 476 -10.85 0.10 51.69
CA THR A 476 -10.56 1.36 50.95
C THR A 476 -11.76 1.86 50.15
N ARG A 477 -11.78 3.20 49.90
CA ARG A 477 -12.80 3.86 49.06
C ARG A 477 -12.77 3.38 47.62
N ARG A 478 -13.91 3.48 46.95
CA ARG A 478 -14.06 3.25 45.49
C ARG A 478 -13.10 4.16 44.74
N VAL A 479 -12.13 3.58 44.07
CA VAL A 479 -11.24 4.31 43.13
C VAL A 479 -12.05 4.51 41.85
N VAL A 480 -12.29 5.76 41.46
CA VAL A 480 -12.74 6.15 40.12
C VAL A 480 -11.48 6.30 39.30
N ILE A 481 -11.21 5.31 38.44
CA ILE A 481 -10.14 5.32 37.43
C ILE A 481 -10.74 5.78 36.11
#